data_ac23766e64c1f5ab2028f23ce27ec2b7
#
_entry.id   ac23766e64c1f5ab2028f23ce27ec2b7
#
_cell.length_a   1.000
_cell.length_b   1.000
_cell.length_c   1.000
_cell.angle_alpha   90.00
_cell.angle_beta   90.00
_cell.angle_gamma   90.00
#
_symmetry.space_group_name_H-M   'P 1'
#
loop_
_entity.id
_entity.type
_entity.pdbx_description
1 polymer ?
#
loop_
_entity_poly.entity_id
_entity_poly.type
_entity_poly.pdbx_seq_one_letter_code
_entity_poly.pdbx_strand_id
1 'polypeptide(L)'
;MSEFSNSRAMKVIDSHVHLYPSELNADPAAWALKWGEPHWAKLCTRKREDGVPVQGFPDVGELLREMDRAGVERAVLLGWYWEQAETCLWQNRFYGKCVRAHPDRLIAYATIHPGAGHWPTLGELHRARDEGLVGIGELSPHSQGYRVDDPVLREVLTLAADWKMPVNLHVTDPASRRYPGRVETPLADFVWLAKTFPKTKFTLAHWGGLLPLVDPEARDLENLFYDTAASPLIYGTDIWGRFSAVLPPERIIFGSDYPLNVYPQLGPAPEMSRLIAEARAAGAGEATLLENALRLFTR
;
A
#
# COMPACT_ATOMS: atom_id res chain seq x y z
N MET A 1 23.00 17.38 38.14
CA MET A 1 21.61 17.47 37.68
C MET A 1 21.63 17.10 36.20
N SER A 2 21.38 15.84 35.84
CA SER A 2 21.31 15.39 34.46
C SER A 2 19.89 15.60 33.96
N GLU A 3 19.72 16.54 33.07
CA GLU A 3 18.49 16.67 32.27
C GLU A 3 18.31 15.40 31.45
N PHE A 4 17.43 14.53 31.91
CA PHE A 4 16.88 13.48 31.06
C PHE A 4 16.03 14.19 29.97
N SER A 5 16.66 14.44 28.82
CA SER A 5 15.96 14.77 27.61
C SER A 5 15.00 13.62 27.33
N ASN A 6 13.74 13.83 27.63
CA ASN A 6 12.64 12.94 27.27
C ASN A 6 12.42 13.10 25.77
N SER A 7 13.29 12.50 24.95
CA SER A 7 13.10 12.44 23.52
C SER A 7 11.84 11.60 23.29
N ARG A 8 10.71 12.26 23.13
CA ARG A 8 9.45 11.64 22.73
C ARG A 8 9.75 10.84 21.45
N ALA A 9 9.66 9.53 21.53
CA ALA A 9 9.92 8.68 20.38
C ALA A 9 9.09 9.20 19.21
N MET A 10 9.73 9.41 18.05
CA MET A 10 9.09 9.94 16.85
C MET A 10 7.97 8.96 16.45
N LYS A 11 6.76 9.51 16.33
CA LYS A 11 5.57 8.76 15.92
C LYS A 11 5.71 8.31 14.47
N VAL A 12 5.14 7.16 14.15
CA VAL A 12 5.18 6.57 12.81
C VAL A 12 3.76 6.28 12.35
N ILE A 13 3.46 6.63 11.09
CA ILE A 13 2.31 6.10 10.37
C ILE A 13 2.84 5.14 9.32
N ASP A 14 2.38 3.89 9.37
CA ASP A 14 2.63 2.91 8.32
C ASP A 14 1.53 3.04 7.26
N SER A 15 1.89 3.55 6.09
CA SER A 15 0.93 3.87 5.04
C SER A 15 0.61 2.69 4.10
N HIS A 16 1.21 1.50 4.34
CA HIS A 16 1.02 0.35 3.46
C HIS A 16 0.96 -0.95 4.27
N VAL A 17 -0.24 -1.35 4.64
CA VAL A 17 -0.51 -2.57 5.42
C VAL A 17 -1.66 -3.34 4.79
N HIS A 18 -1.50 -4.65 4.64
CA HIS A 18 -2.57 -5.54 4.21
C HIS A 18 -3.12 -6.37 5.37
N LEU A 19 -4.43 -6.49 5.44
CA LEU A 19 -5.12 -7.27 6.46
C LEU A 19 -6.30 -8.00 5.82
N TYR A 20 -6.54 -9.21 6.26
CA TYR A 20 -7.60 -10.04 5.70
C TYR A 20 -8.54 -10.55 6.80
N PRO A 21 -9.84 -10.79 6.47
CA PRO A 21 -10.77 -11.39 7.41
C PRO A 21 -10.36 -12.82 7.82
N SER A 22 -10.83 -13.24 8.98
CA SER A 22 -10.50 -14.55 9.58
C SER A 22 -10.84 -15.76 8.69
N GLU A 23 -11.87 -15.64 7.85
CA GLU A 23 -12.26 -16.69 6.92
C GLU A 23 -11.18 -16.97 5.86
N LEU A 24 -10.49 -15.92 5.42
CA LEU A 24 -9.34 -16.06 4.52
C LEU A 24 -8.13 -16.60 5.29
N ASN A 25 -7.86 -16.05 6.46
CA ASN A 25 -6.68 -16.41 7.26
C ASN A 25 -6.68 -17.90 7.69
N ALA A 26 -7.84 -18.53 7.83
CA ALA A 26 -7.96 -19.92 8.22
C ALA A 26 -7.36 -20.91 7.19
N ASP A 27 -7.59 -20.69 5.90
CA ASP A 27 -7.00 -21.46 4.80
C ASP A 27 -6.94 -20.57 3.54
N PRO A 28 -5.86 -19.78 3.39
CA PRO A 28 -5.76 -18.80 2.31
C PRO A 28 -5.82 -19.42 0.91
N ALA A 29 -5.27 -20.61 0.73
CA ALA A 29 -5.24 -21.26 -0.57
C ALA A 29 -6.62 -21.79 -0.99
N ALA A 30 -7.31 -22.47 -0.06
CA ALA A 30 -8.67 -22.94 -0.31
C ALA A 30 -9.66 -21.77 -0.47
N TRP A 31 -9.48 -20.71 0.31
CA TRP A 31 -10.27 -19.48 0.17
C TRP A 31 -10.12 -18.87 -1.23
N ALA A 32 -8.88 -18.68 -1.69
CA ALA A 32 -8.61 -18.09 -3.00
C ALA A 32 -9.20 -18.92 -4.17
N LEU A 33 -9.11 -20.24 -4.07
CA LEU A 33 -9.72 -21.13 -5.06
C LEU A 33 -11.25 -20.96 -5.10
N LYS A 34 -11.88 -20.88 -3.92
CA LYS A 34 -13.35 -20.72 -3.78
C LYS A 34 -13.83 -19.38 -4.33
N TRP A 35 -13.07 -18.32 -4.11
CA TRP A 35 -13.44 -16.95 -4.49
C TRP A 35 -12.96 -16.52 -5.87
N GLY A 36 -12.22 -17.37 -6.60
CA GLY A 36 -11.72 -17.07 -7.93
C GLY A 36 -10.60 -16.04 -7.95
N GLU A 37 -9.69 -16.11 -6.96
CA GLU A 37 -8.56 -15.20 -6.80
C GLU A 37 -7.20 -15.89 -7.04
N PRO A 38 -6.97 -16.50 -8.22
CA PRO A 38 -5.75 -17.28 -8.48
C PRO A 38 -4.49 -16.41 -8.55
N HIS A 39 -4.60 -15.14 -8.93
CA HIS A 39 -3.46 -14.23 -8.94
C HIS A 39 -2.97 -13.93 -7.52
N TRP A 40 -3.90 -13.57 -6.63
CA TRP A 40 -3.60 -13.37 -5.21
C TRP A 40 -2.97 -14.63 -4.58
N ALA A 41 -3.52 -15.80 -4.86
CA ALA A 41 -2.96 -17.06 -4.36
C ALA A 41 -1.52 -17.27 -4.80
N LYS A 42 -1.19 -17.01 -6.07
CA LYS A 42 0.19 -17.11 -6.58
C LYS A 42 1.17 -16.19 -5.88
N LEU A 43 0.72 -15.02 -5.44
CA LEU A 43 1.57 -14.04 -4.75
C LEU A 43 1.69 -14.37 -3.26
N CYS A 44 0.58 -14.65 -2.58
CA CYS A 44 0.48 -14.57 -1.13
C CYS A 44 0.56 -15.93 -0.41
N THR A 45 0.17 -17.05 -1.06
CA THR A 45 0.08 -18.35 -0.37
C THR A 45 1.31 -19.25 -0.54
N ARG A 46 2.29 -18.81 -1.29
CA ARG A 46 3.53 -19.56 -1.54
C ARG A 46 4.47 -19.54 -0.34
N LYS A 47 5.39 -20.48 -0.36
CA LYS A 47 6.49 -20.55 0.60
C LYS A 47 7.83 -20.26 -0.09
N ARG A 48 8.76 -19.77 0.67
CA ARG A 48 10.18 -19.64 0.31
C ARG A 48 10.81 -21.04 0.22
N GLU A 49 12.04 -21.12 -0.30
CA GLU A 49 12.81 -22.38 -0.39
C GLU A 49 13.06 -23.01 0.99
N ASP A 50 13.16 -22.19 2.04
CA ASP A 50 13.33 -22.63 3.43
C ASP A 50 12.00 -23.05 4.10
N GLY A 51 10.90 -23.07 3.37
CA GLY A 51 9.58 -23.44 3.86
C GLY A 51 8.79 -22.34 4.57
N VAL A 52 9.41 -21.18 4.82
CA VAL A 52 8.75 -20.03 5.46
C VAL A 52 7.73 -19.40 4.50
N PRO A 53 6.50 -19.10 4.95
CA PRO A 53 5.53 -18.40 4.12
C PRO A 53 6.03 -17.02 3.67
N VAL A 54 5.75 -16.63 2.43
CA VAL A 54 6.12 -15.31 1.90
C VAL A 54 5.33 -14.18 2.56
N GLN A 55 4.23 -14.50 3.21
CA GLN A 55 3.35 -13.55 3.87
C GLN A 55 2.73 -14.17 5.13
N GLY A 56 2.50 -13.35 6.15
CA GLY A 56 1.68 -13.71 7.29
C GLY A 56 0.20 -13.45 7.03
N PHE A 57 -0.64 -13.96 7.94
CA PHE A 57 -2.09 -13.73 7.92
C PHE A 57 -2.58 -13.35 9.32
N PRO A 58 -2.13 -12.19 9.86
CA PRO A 58 -2.50 -11.75 11.19
C PRO A 58 -3.97 -11.36 11.28
N ASP A 59 -4.55 -11.54 12.47
CA ASP A 59 -5.80 -10.89 12.81
C ASP A 59 -5.59 -9.42 13.23
N VAL A 60 -6.71 -8.71 13.49
CA VAL A 60 -6.66 -7.30 13.92
C VAL A 60 -5.86 -7.12 15.21
N GLY A 61 -6.05 -8.04 16.18
CA GLY A 61 -5.36 -7.99 17.46
C GLY A 61 -3.85 -8.22 17.32
N GLU A 62 -3.43 -9.09 16.42
CA GLU A 62 -2.02 -9.34 16.09
C GLU A 62 -1.40 -8.12 15.41
N LEU A 63 -2.11 -7.50 14.48
CA LEU A 63 -1.66 -6.25 13.87
C LEU A 63 -1.46 -5.15 14.92
N LEU A 64 -2.43 -4.93 15.81
CA LEU A 64 -2.31 -3.90 16.85
C LEU A 64 -1.14 -4.16 17.79
N ARG A 65 -0.91 -5.42 18.17
CA ARG A 65 0.27 -5.79 19.00
C ARG A 65 1.58 -5.54 18.26
N GLU A 66 1.65 -5.82 16.96
CA GLU A 66 2.83 -5.53 16.17
C GLU A 66 3.08 -4.02 16.04
N MET A 67 2.02 -3.25 15.81
CA MET A 67 2.10 -1.79 15.80
C MET A 67 2.63 -1.23 17.14
N ASP A 68 2.14 -1.75 18.26
CA ASP A 68 2.61 -1.34 19.59
C ASP A 68 4.10 -1.68 19.79
N ARG A 69 4.52 -2.88 19.40
CA ARG A 69 5.92 -3.32 19.46
C ARG A 69 6.83 -2.44 18.59
N ALA A 70 6.37 -2.07 17.40
CA ALA A 70 7.13 -1.29 16.43
C ALA A 70 7.10 0.22 16.68
N GLY A 71 6.23 0.70 17.56
CA GLY A 71 6.00 2.14 17.78
C GLY A 71 5.23 2.81 16.64
N VAL A 72 4.38 2.04 15.93
CA VAL A 72 3.48 2.56 14.90
C VAL A 72 2.23 3.10 15.56
N GLU A 73 1.98 4.40 15.39
CA GLU A 73 0.80 5.06 15.95
C GLU A 73 -0.47 4.71 15.19
N ARG A 74 -0.40 4.77 13.87
CA ARG A 74 -1.52 4.45 12.97
C ARG A 74 -1.03 3.63 11.78
N ALA A 75 -1.89 2.74 11.29
CA ALA A 75 -1.65 1.98 10.07
C ALA A 75 -2.76 2.27 9.05
N VAL A 76 -2.38 2.35 7.77
CA VAL A 76 -3.30 2.45 6.64
C VAL A 76 -3.48 1.06 6.06
N LEU A 77 -4.69 0.54 6.19
CA LEU A 77 -5.09 -0.71 5.57
C LEU A 77 -5.36 -0.45 4.09
N LEU A 78 -4.52 -0.99 3.22
CA LEU A 78 -4.74 -0.97 1.78
C LEU A 78 -5.51 -2.22 1.36
N GLY A 79 -6.55 -2.03 0.58
CA GLY A 79 -7.25 -3.14 -0.06
C GLY A 79 -6.33 -3.80 -1.09
N TRP A 80 -6.55 -5.09 -1.32
CA TRP A 80 -5.83 -5.79 -2.38
C TRP A 80 -6.49 -5.54 -3.74
N TYR A 81 -5.73 -5.60 -4.81
CA TYR A 81 -6.22 -5.51 -6.20
C TYR A 81 -6.82 -6.85 -6.67
N TRP A 82 -8.01 -7.17 -6.12
CA TRP A 82 -8.72 -8.41 -6.37
C TRP A 82 -9.16 -8.58 -7.82
N GLU A 83 -9.21 -9.84 -8.28
CA GLU A 83 -9.67 -10.19 -9.62
C GLU A 83 -11.21 -10.16 -9.72
N GLN A 84 -11.91 -10.26 -8.57
CA GLN A 84 -13.37 -10.25 -8.49
C GLN A 84 -13.88 -9.03 -7.75
N ALA A 85 -14.92 -8.37 -8.30
CA ALA A 85 -15.53 -7.20 -7.67
C ALA A 85 -16.16 -7.55 -6.31
N GLU A 86 -16.74 -8.73 -6.18
CA GLU A 86 -17.34 -9.22 -4.93
C GLU A 86 -16.31 -9.34 -3.81
N THR A 87 -15.08 -9.69 -4.14
CA THR A 87 -13.97 -9.73 -3.18
C THR A 87 -13.58 -8.34 -2.71
N CYS A 88 -13.61 -7.36 -3.61
CA CYS A 88 -13.42 -5.95 -3.24
C CYS A 88 -14.47 -5.51 -2.20
N LEU A 89 -15.75 -5.78 -2.46
CA LEU A 89 -16.84 -5.47 -1.55
C LEU A 89 -16.65 -6.12 -0.18
N TRP A 90 -16.27 -7.39 -0.18
CA TRP A 90 -16.05 -8.18 1.03
C TRP A 90 -14.94 -7.60 1.89
N GLN A 91 -13.80 -7.25 1.29
CA GLN A 91 -12.68 -6.63 2.00
C GLN A 91 -13.03 -5.23 2.51
N ASN A 92 -13.68 -4.39 1.71
CA ASN A 92 -14.08 -3.05 2.14
C ASN A 92 -15.01 -3.07 3.36
N ARG A 93 -15.96 -3.99 3.41
CA ARG A 93 -16.83 -4.17 4.59
C ARG A 93 -16.06 -4.58 5.84
N PHE A 94 -15.05 -5.43 5.68
CA PHE A 94 -14.15 -5.78 6.77
C PHE A 94 -13.37 -4.56 7.24
N TYR A 95 -12.80 -3.78 6.34
CA TYR A 95 -12.06 -2.56 6.67
C TYR A 95 -12.94 -1.50 7.33
N GLY A 96 -14.17 -1.32 6.88
CA GLY A 96 -15.14 -0.46 7.54
C GLY A 96 -15.39 -0.87 9.01
N LYS A 97 -15.45 -2.17 9.31
CA LYS A 97 -15.52 -2.65 10.69
C LYS A 97 -14.25 -2.34 11.48
N CYS A 98 -13.07 -2.56 10.88
CA CYS A 98 -11.78 -2.31 11.53
C CYS A 98 -11.61 -0.83 11.93
N VAL A 99 -11.87 0.11 11.01
CA VAL A 99 -11.72 1.55 11.30
C VAL A 99 -12.74 2.05 12.31
N ARG A 100 -13.96 1.52 12.32
CA ARG A 100 -14.95 1.87 13.36
C ARG A 100 -14.59 1.32 14.74
N ALA A 101 -13.97 0.14 14.80
CA ALA A 101 -13.54 -0.46 16.05
C ALA A 101 -12.27 0.19 16.62
N HIS A 102 -11.40 0.70 15.75
CA HIS A 102 -10.09 1.26 16.12
C HIS A 102 -9.80 2.57 15.39
N PRO A 103 -10.65 3.62 15.55
CA PRO A 103 -10.56 4.85 14.76
C PRO A 103 -9.27 5.65 15.01
N ASP A 104 -8.65 5.50 16.18
CA ASP A 104 -7.40 6.17 16.54
C ASP A 104 -6.15 5.42 16.05
N ARG A 105 -6.31 4.18 15.59
CA ARG A 105 -5.20 3.32 15.20
C ARG A 105 -5.22 2.93 13.72
N LEU A 106 -6.41 2.77 13.14
CA LEU A 106 -6.56 2.25 11.78
C LEU A 106 -7.22 3.28 10.85
N ILE A 107 -6.64 3.42 9.69
CA ILE A 107 -7.16 4.13 8.52
C ILE A 107 -7.37 3.08 7.44
N ALA A 108 -8.30 3.25 6.52
CA ALA A 108 -8.44 2.29 5.44
C ALA A 108 -8.74 2.95 4.09
N TYR A 109 -8.27 2.31 3.03
CA TYR A 109 -8.57 2.60 1.65
C TYR A 109 -9.53 1.57 1.07
N ALA A 110 -10.38 2.00 0.18
CA ALA A 110 -11.29 1.13 -0.55
C ALA A 110 -10.59 0.46 -1.73
N THR A 111 -10.72 -0.85 -1.86
CA THR A 111 -10.39 -1.51 -3.12
C THR A 111 -11.63 -1.59 -4.01
N ILE A 112 -11.42 -1.50 -5.33
CA ILE A 112 -12.48 -1.52 -6.34
C ILE A 112 -12.00 -2.27 -7.57
N HIS A 113 -12.94 -2.67 -8.43
CA HIS A 113 -12.64 -3.31 -9.70
C HIS A 113 -13.34 -2.58 -10.87
N PRO A 114 -12.72 -1.54 -11.47
CA PRO A 114 -13.30 -0.78 -12.58
C PRO A 114 -13.80 -1.64 -13.74
N GLY A 115 -13.09 -2.71 -14.07
CA GLY A 115 -13.49 -3.66 -15.12
C GLY A 115 -14.81 -4.40 -14.86
N ALA A 116 -15.36 -4.35 -13.65
CA ALA A 116 -16.70 -4.88 -13.34
C ALA A 116 -17.84 -3.96 -13.83
N GLY A 117 -17.52 -2.79 -14.33
CA GLY A 117 -18.45 -1.82 -14.86
C GLY A 117 -18.81 -0.68 -13.91
N HIS A 118 -19.53 0.29 -14.45
CA HIS A 118 -19.81 1.57 -13.80
C HIS A 118 -20.53 1.43 -12.45
N TRP A 119 -21.73 0.84 -12.45
CA TRP A 119 -22.57 0.80 -11.24
C TRP A 119 -21.97 -0.01 -10.08
N PRO A 120 -21.43 -1.22 -10.30
CA PRO A 120 -20.78 -1.96 -9.22
C PRO A 120 -19.62 -1.20 -8.61
N THR A 121 -18.80 -0.55 -9.44
CA THR A 121 -17.59 0.16 -8.98
C THR A 121 -17.93 1.43 -8.22
N LEU A 122 -18.73 2.31 -8.82
CA LEU A 122 -19.04 3.60 -8.19
C LEU A 122 -19.98 3.45 -6.99
N GLY A 123 -20.97 2.56 -7.07
CA GLY A 123 -21.84 2.25 -5.94
C GLY A 123 -21.03 1.76 -4.73
N GLU A 124 -20.05 0.89 -4.96
CA GLU A 124 -19.17 0.43 -3.89
C GLU A 124 -18.27 1.54 -3.35
N LEU A 125 -17.71 2.38 -4.23
CA LEU A 125 -16.85 3.48 -3.81
C LEU A 125 -17.60 4.49 -2.94
N HIS A 126 -18.83 4.87 -3.31
CA HIS A 126 -19.69 5.72 -2.49
C HIS A 126 -19.95 5.09 -1.12
N ARG A 127 -20.36 3.82 -1.11
CA ARG A 127 -20.62 3.09 0.13
C ARG A 127 -19.40 3.03 1.03
N ALA A 128 -18.22 2.67 0.48
CA ALA A 128 -16.98 2.58 1.23
C ALA A 128 -16.60 3.92 1.88
N ARG A 129 -16.74 5.01 1.12
CA ARG A 129 -16.55 6.37 1.65
C ARG A 129 -17.49 6.68 2.81
N ASP A 130 -18.78 6.36 2.67
CA ASP A 130 -19.80 6.58 3.71
C ASP A 130 -19.53 5.72 4.96
N GLU A 131 -18.87 4.58 4.82
CA GLU A 131 -18.38 3.74 5.92
C GLU A 131 -17.06 4.22 6.55
N GLY A 132 -16.47 5.30 6.05
CA GLY A 132 -15.30 5.94 6.64
C GLY A 132 -13.96 5.57 6.01
N LEU A 133 -13.95 4.91 4.83
CA LEU A 133 -12.74 4.69 4.07
C LEU A 133 -12.32 6.01 3.40
N VAL A 134 -11.04 6.37 3.48
CA VAL A 134 -10.57 7.72 3.15
C VAL A 134 -9.64 7.81 1.95
N GLY A 135 -9.39 6.71 1.28
CA GLY A 135 -8.57 6.63 0.07
C GLY A 135 -9.01 5.46 -0.80
N ILE A 136 -8.33 5.23 -1.90
CA ILE A 136 -8.61 4.17 -2.88
C ILE A 136 -7.32 3.38 -3.12
N GLY A 137 -7.38 2.07 -3.06
CA GLY A 137 -6.22 1.21 -3.34
C GLY A 137 -5.94 0.16 -2.25
N GLU A 138 -5.00 -0.69 -2.46
CA GLU A 138 -4.07 -0.69 -3.60
C GLU A 138 -4.79 -1.13 -4.89
N LEU A 139 -4.63 -0.40 -5.99
CA LEU A 139 -5.14 -0.80 -7.29
C LEU A 139 -4.01 -1.24 -8.20
N SER A 140 -4.28 -2.20 -9.07
CA SER A 140 -3.37 -2.61 -10.14
C SER A 140 -4.17 -2.88 -11.42
N PRO A 141 -4.38 -1.89 -12.29
CA PRO A 141 -5.08 -2.08 -13.56
C PRO A 141 -4.57 -3.29 -14.34
N HIS A 142 -3.24 -3.43 -14.40
CA HIS A 142 -2.56 -4.50 -15.13
C HIS A 142 -2.84 -5.89 -14.55
N SER A 143 -2.86 -6.01 -13.21
CA SER A 143 -3.16 -7.29 -12.53
C SER A 143 -4.64 -7.62 -12.53
N GLN A 144 -5.49 -6.59 -12.45
CA GLN A 144 -6.94 -6.72 -12.46
C GLN A 144 -7.52 -6.83 -13.90
N GLY A 145 -6.70 -6.67 -14.94
CA GLY A 145 -7.09 -6.92 -16.32
C GLY A 145 -7.93 -5.83 -16.98
N TYR A 146 -7.88 -4.59 -16.47
CA TYR A 146 -8.49 -3.43 -17.13
C TYR A 146 -7.43 -2.40 -17.54
N ARG A 147 -7.78 -1.51 -18.45
CA ARG A 147 -6.86 -0.52 -19.00
C ARG A 147 -6.72 0.70 -18.07
N VAL A 148 -5.57 1.35 -18.07
CA VAL A 148 -5.36 2.61 -17.31
C VAL A 148 -6.23 3.77 -17.81
N ASP A 149 -6.69 3.71 -19.05
CA ASP A 149 -7.63 4.67 -19.65
C ASP A 149 -9.10 4.20 -19.61
N ASP A 150 -9.41 3.15 -18.85
CA ASP A 150 -10.77 2.65 -18.67
C ASP A 150 -11.73 3.77 -18.25
N PRO A 151 -12.89 3.92 -18.89
CA PRO A 151 -13.83 5.01 -18.59
C PRO A 151 -14.28 5.05 -17.14
N VAL A 152 -14.48 3.88 -16.50
CA VAL A 152 -14.91 3.79 -15.10
C VAL A 152 -13.78 4.21 -14.18
N LEU A 153 -12.53 3.77 -14.46
CA LEU A 153 -11.36 4.22 -13.71
C LEU A 153 -11.20 5.75 -13.81
N ARG A 154 -11.37 6.34 -14.98
CA ARG A 154 -11.28 7.79 -15.18
C ARG A 154 -12.29 8.54 -14.32
N GLU A 155 -13.52 8.05 -14.21
CA GLU A 155 -14.55 8.62 -13.35
C GLU A 155 -14.19 8.47 -11.86
N VAL A 156 -13.72 7.29 -11.44
CA VAL A 156 -13.19 7.05 -10.09
C VAL A 156 -12.09 8.04 -9.74
N LEU A 157 -11.12 8.27 -10.63
CA LEU A 157 -10.01 9.19 -10.37
C LEU A 157 -10.48 10.65 -10.29
N THR A 158 -11.48 11.02 -11.07
CA THR A 158 -12.12 12.35 -10.98
C THR A 158 -12.81 12.52 -9.62
N LEU A 159 -13.61 11.54 -9.20
CA LEU A 159 -14.25 11.55 -7.88
C LEU A 159 -13.23 11.54 -6.73
N ALA A 160 -12.14 10.82 -6.88
CA ALA A 160 -11.06 10.80 -5.90
C ALA A 160 -10.48 12.20 -5.66
N ALA A 161 -10.28 12.97 -6.74
CA ALA A 161 -9.86 14.37 -6.64
C ALA A 161 -10.89 15.25 -5.93
N ASP A 162 -12.18 15.14 -6.32
CA ASP A 162 -13.27 15.93 -5.74
C ASP A 162 -13.47 15.63 -4.25
N TRP A 163 -13.30 14.39 -3.86
CA TRP A 163 -13.42 13.94 -2.47
C TRP A 163 -12.13 14.05 -1.67
N LYS A 164 -11.04 14.45 -2.31
CA LYS A 164 -9.68 14.49 -1.73
C LYS A 164 -9.23 13.13 -1.18
N MET A 165 -9.63 12.06 -1.83
CA MET A 165 -9.20 10.70 -1.52
C MET A 165 -7.93 10.39 -2.31
N PRO A 166 -6.79 10.10 -1.65
CA PRO A 166 -5.59 9.66 -2.34
C PRO A 166 -5.79 8.28 -2.95
N VAL A 167 -5.05 8.00 -4.02
CA VAL A 167 -5.10 6.73 -4.74
C VAL A 167 -3.74 6.04 -4.63
N ASN A 168 -3.70 4.83 -4.08
CA ASN A 168 -2.50 3.99 -4.06
C ASN A 168 -2.54 3.01 -5.25
N LEU A 169 -1.41 2.93 -5.97
CA LEU A 169 -1.24 2.09 -7.16
C LEU A 169 -0.06 1.13 -6.96
N HIS A 170 -0.30 -0.15 -7.16
CA HIS A 170 0.75 -1.15 -7.23
C HIS A 170 1.70 -0.90 -8.39
N VAL A 171 2.99 -0.93 -8.14
CA VAL A 171 4.02 -0.80 -9.18
C VAL A 171 5.02 -1.96 -9.08
N THR A 172 5.14 -2.72 -10.15
CA THR A 172 6.18 -3.73 -10.30
C THR A 172 7.44 -3.09 -10.88
N ASP A 173 8.57 -3.18 -10.17
CA ASP A 173 9.85 -2.74 -10.71
C ASP A 173 10.16 -3.53 -12.00
N PRO A 174 10.37 -2.85 -13.14
CA PRO A 174 10.71 -3.52 -14.40
C PRO A 174 11.97 -4.39 -14.31
N ALA A 175 12.94 -4.00 -13.46
CA ALA A 175 14.18 -4.75 -13.25
C ALA A 175 14.05 -5.88 -12.22
N SER A 176 12.88 -6.05 -11.57
CA SER A 176 12.68 -7.10 -10.58
C SER A 176 12.80 -8.49 -11.18
N ARG A 177 13.28 -9.44 -10.37
CA ARG A 177 13.36 -10.85 -10.78
C ARG A 177 11.98 -11.39 -11.15
N ARG A 178 11.94 -12.40 -12.00
CA ARG A 178 10.70 -13.14 -12.28
C ARG A 178 10.28 -13.93 -11.04
N TYR A 179 9.02 -13.85 -10.68
CA TYR A 179 8.39 -14.62 -9.61
C TYR A 179 6.96 -15.02 -10.00
N PRO A 180 6.39 -16.07 -9.41
CA PRO A 180 5.00 -16.47 -9.70
C PRO A 180 4.03 -15.33 -9.40
N GLY A 181 3.16 -15.01 -10.36
CA GLY A 181 2.19 -13.91 -10.22
C GLY A 181 2.73 -12.52 -10.56
N ARG A 182 3.98 -12.37 -10.98
CA ARG A 182 4.51 -11.08 -11.43
C ARG A 182 3.78 -10.61 -12.69
N VAL A 183 3.22 -9.41 -12.61
CA VAL A 183 2.61 -8.71 -13.75
C VAL A 183 3.43 -7.45 -14.01
N GLU A 184 3.69 -7.15 -15.27
CA GLU A 184 4.39 -5.93 -15.65
C GLU A 184 3.45 -4.73 -15.52
N THR A 185 4.00 -3.62 -14.99
CA THR A 185 3.29 -2.35 -14.86
C THR A 185 4.13 -1.27 -15.56
N PRO A 186 3.83 -0.95 -16.84
CA PRO A 186 4.60 0.04 -17.58
C PRO A 186 4.67 1.38 -16.86
N LEU A 187 5.87 1.87 -16.56
CA LEU A 187 6.06 3.09 -15.77
C LEU A 187 5.44 4.32 -16.44
N ALA A 188 5.41 4.36 -17.79
CA ALA A 188 4.78 5.42 -18.55
C ALA A 188 3.28 5.60 -18.25
N ASP A 189 2.59 4.54 -17.84
CA ASP A 189 1.17 4.60 -17.50
C ASP A 189 0.92 5.46 -16.24
N PHE A 190 1.84 5.42 -15.27
CA PHE A 190 1.72 6.24 -14.07
C PHE A 190 2.02 7.72 -14.34
N VAL A 191 2.95 8.01 -15.24
CA VAL A 191 3.19 9.38 -15.72
C VAL A 191 1.95 9.89 -16.46
N TRP A 192 1.37 9.08 -17.33
CA TRP A 192 0.14 9.41 -18.04
C TRP A 192 -1.03 9.68 -17.09
N LEU A 193 -1.23 8.84 -16.07
CA LEU A 193 -2.26 9.04 -15.05
C LEU A 193 -2.08 10.35 -14.30
N ALA A 194 -0.87 10.63 -13.84
CA ALA A 194 -0.58 11.84 -13.09
C ALA A 194 -0.80 13.12 -13.92
N LYS A 195 -0.42 13.10 -15.19
CA LYS A 195 -0.65 14.22 -16.13
C LYS A 195 -2.12 14.40 -16.48
N THR A 196 -2.84 13.28 -16.64
CA THR A 196 -4.27 13.31 -17.02
C THR A 196 -5.15 13.75 -15.85
N PHE A 197 -4.77 13.40 -14.62
CA PHE A 197 -5.52 13.69 -13.39
C PHE A 197 -4.68 14.52 -12.40
N PRO A 198 -4.32 15.76 -12.73
CA PRO A 198 -3.35 16.54 -11.92
C PRO A 198 -3.86 16.91 -10.53
N LYS A 199 -5.18 16.80 -10.28
CA LYS A 199 -5.79 17.06 -8.96
C LYS A 199 -5.86 15.80 -8.07
N THR A 200 -5.68 14.62 -8.65
CA THR A 200 -5.67 13.35 -7.92
C THR A 200 -4.27 13.10 -7.38
N LYS A 201 -4.16 12.83 -6.08
CA LYS A 201 -2.90 12.46 -5.46
C LYS A 201 -2.70 10.95 -5.62
N PHE A 202 -1.60 10.55 -6.23
CA PHE A 202 -1.24 9.15 -6.42
C PHE A 202 -0.05 8.78 -5.52
N THR A 203 -0.18 7.70 -4.78
CA THR A 203 0.95 7.03 -4.11
C THR A 203 1.32 5.80 -4.94
N LEU A 204 2.54 5.77 -5.42
CA LEU A 204 3.08 4.63 -6.17
C LEU A 204 3.81 3.70 -5.19
N ALA A 205 3.32 2.48 -5.04
CA ALA A 205 3.87 1.48 -4.14
C ALA A 205 5.29 1.04 -4.57
N HIS A 206 6.07 0.51 -3.61
CA HIS A 206 7.38 -0.08 -3.86
C HIS A 206 8.37 0.88 -4.55
N TRP A 207 8.52 2.08 -4.00
CA TRP A 207 9.36 3.12 -4.59
C TRP A 207 8.96 3.47 -6.03
N GLY A 208 7.67 3.25 -6.37
CA GLY A 208 7.16 3.48 -7.72
C GLY A 208 7.92 2.74 -8.82
N GLY A 209 8.49 1.55 -8.52
CA GLY A 209 9.31 0.80 -9.48
C GLY A 209 10.51 1.59 -9.99
N LEU A 210 11.06 2.49 -9.18
CA LEU A 210 12.17 3.40 -9.48
C LEU A 210 11.84 4.51 -10.52
N LEU A 211 10.57 4.78 -10.77
CA LEU A 211 10.13 5.74 -11.80
C LEU A 211 10.90 7.07 -11.76
N PRO A 212 11.05 7.81 -10.64
CA PRO A 212 11.73 9.10 -10.65
C PRO A 212 13.25 9.01 -10.88
N LEU A 213 13.84 7.82 -10.77
CA LEU A 213 15.25 7.62 -11.08
C LEU A 213 15.48 7.42 -12.59
N VAL A 214 14.50 6.90 -13.31
CA VAL A 214 14.61 6.58 -14.74
C VAL A 214 13.89 7.58 -15.65
N ASP A 215 12.91 8.29 -15.12
CA ASP A 215 12.13 9.31 -15.86
C ASP A 215 12.17 10.66 -15.12
N PRO A 216 12.94 11.65 -15.63
CA PRO A 216 12.99 12.98 -15.03
C PRO A 216 11.64 13.70 -14.98
N GLU A 217 10.72 13.47 -15.93
CA GLU A 217 9.39 14.10 -15.94
C GLU A 217 8.59 13.74 -14.69
N ALA A 218 8.74 12.52 -14.19
CA ALA A 218 8.05 12.08 -12.98
C ALA A 218 8.46 12.86 -11.71
N ARG A 219 9.64 13.51 -11.73
CA ARG A 219 10.11 14.34 -10.61
C ARG A 219 9.33 15.64 -10.49
N ASP A 220 8.83 16.17 -11.61
CA ASP A 220 8.10 17.44 -11.68
C ASP A 220 6.59 17.26 -11.44
N LEU A 221 6.08 16.03 -11.42
CA LEU A 221 4.66 15.73 -11.18
C LEU A 221 4.34 15.77 -9.68
N GLU A 222 3.94 16.92 -9.15
CA GLU A 222 3.71 17.19 -7.72
C GLU A 222 2.63 16.29 -7.09
N ASN A 223 1.76 15.68 -7.88
CA ASN A 223 0.72 14.78 -7.44
C ASN A 223 1.16 13.30 -7.35
N LEU A 224 2.44 12.98 -7.65
CA LEU A 224 3.03 11.66 -7.43
C LEU A 224 3.76 11.61 -6.10
N PHE A 225 3.45 10.63 -5.28
CA PHE A 225 4.12 10.24 -4.05
C PHE A 225 4.63 8.80 -4.19
N TYR A 226 5.61 8.43 -3.39
CA TYR A 226 6.26 7.12 -3.46
C TYR A 226 6.31 6.51 -2.08
N ASP A 227 5.73 5.34 -1.88
CA ASP A 227 5.88 4.65 -0.61
C ASP A 227 7.07 3.70 -0.61
N THR A 228 7.50 3.36 0.60
CA THR A 228 8.68 2.52 0.83
C THR A 228 8.33 1.04 1.00
N ALA A 229 7.12 0.63 0.67
CA ALA A 229 6.62 -0.71 0.86
C ALA A 229 7.60 -1.76 0.33
N ALA A 230 7.81 -2.80 1.14
CA ALA A 230 8.76 -3.89 0.86
C ALA A 230 10.21 -3.45 0.60
N SER A 231 10.63 -2.25 1.04
CA SER A 231 11.94 -1.67 0.72
C SER A 231 13.12 -2.63 0.89
N PRO A 232 13.35 -3.21 2.07
CA PRO A 232 14.50 -4.10 2.24
C PRO A 232 14.39 -5.44 1.50
N LEU A 233 13.24 -5.75 0.93
CA LEU A 233 13.01 -6.97 0.16
C LEU A 233 13.49 -6.84 -1.26
N ILE A 234 13.34 -5.63 -1.80
CA ILE A 234 13.48 -5.36 -3.23
C ILE A 234 14.80 -4.66 -3.52
N TYR A 235 15.22 -3.77 -2.60
CA TYR A 235 16.37 -2.88 -2.81
C TYR A 235 17.36 -2.95 -1.65
N GLY A 236 18.61 -2.54 -1.90
CA GLY A 236 19.58 -2.23 -0.86
C GLY A 236 19.27 -0.90 -0.18
N THR A 237 19.91 -0.64 0.96
CA THR A 237 19.72 0.60 1.74
C THR A 237 20.12 1.88 1.00
N ASP A 238 20.89 1.77 -0.09
CA ASP A 238 21.26 2.86 -0.99
C ASP A 238 20.03 3.51 -1.68
N ILE A 239 18.90 2.81 -1.75
CA ILE A 239 17.66 3.33 -2.38
C ILE A 239 17.23 4.65 -1.75
N TRP A 240 17.36 4.79 -0.44
CA TRP A 240 17.00 5.99 0.29
C TRP A 240 17.79 7.20 -0.21
N GLY A 241 19.13 7.08 -0.30
CA GLY A 241 19.99 8.14 -0.82
C GLY A 241 19.72 8.47 -2.28
N ARG A 242 19.46 7.46 -3.11
CA ARG A 242 19.13 7.64 -4.53
C ARG A 242 17.85 8.45 -4.72
N PHE A 243 16.79 8.16 -3.95
CA PHE A 243 15.55 8.92 -4.01
C PHE A 243 15.70 10.33 -3.46
N SER A 244 16.36 10.50 -2.32
CA SER A 244 16.62 11.84 -1.73
C SER A 244 17.47 12.74 -2.62
N ALA A 245 18.25 12.18 -3.54
CA ALA A 245 19.03 12.95 -4.51
C ALA A 245 18.17 13.55 -5.64
N VAL A 246 16.95 13.05 -5.87
CA VAL A 246 16.11 13.45 -7.01
C VAL A 246 14.71 13.92 -6.60
N LEU A 247 14.28 13.65 -5.38
CA LEU A 247 12.98 14.05 -4.85
C LEU A 247 13.12 14.71 -3.48
N PRO A 248 12.28 15.69 -3.18
CA PRO A 248 12.20 16.25 -1.84
C PRO A 248 11.56 15.21 -0.88
N PRO A 249 11.91 15.22 0.42
CA PRO A 249 11.42 14.24 1.40
C PRO A 249 9.89 14.22 1.53
N GLU A 250 9.20 15.31 1.20
CA GLU A 250 7.74 15.43 1.20
C GLU A 250 7.03 14.50 0.20
N ARG A 251 7.76 13.91 -0.72
CA ARG A 251 7.25 13.00 -1.75
C ARG A 251 7.43 11.51 -1.38
N ILE A 252 8.14 11.23 -0.29
CA ILE A 252 8.43 9.86 0.17
C ILE A 252 7.59 9.58 1.41
N ILE A 253 6.85 8.48 1.41
CA ILE A 253 5.93 8.09 2.47
C ILE A 253 6.35 6.73 3.00
N PHE A 254 6.45 6.58 4.32
CA PHE A 254 6.78 5.30 4.92
C PHE A 254 5.60 4.32 4.77
N GLY A 255 5.90 3.12 4.29
CA GLY A 255 5.02 1.96 4.24
C GLY A 255 5.85 0.69 4.37
N SER A 256 5.36 -0.31 5.10
CA SER A 256 6.09 -1.55 5.36
C SER A 256 5.79 -2.67 4.38
N ASP A 257 4.59 -2.71 3.84
CA ASP A 257 3.99 -3.86 3.17
C ASP A 257 3.75 -5.05 4.15
N TYR A 258 3.53 -4.72 5.43
CA TYR A 258 3.13 -5.74 6.40
C TYR A 258 1.79 -6.39 5.96
N PRO A 259 1.64 -7.70 5.98
CA PRO A 259 2.47 -8.72 6.65
C PRO A 259 3.40 -9.52 5.72
N LEU A 260 4.01 -8.87 4.73
CA LEU A 260 4.93 -9.51 3.80
C LEU A 260 6.18 -10.04 4.53
N ASN A 261 6.65 -11.23 4.14
CA ASN A 261 7.77 -11.93 4.77
C ASN A 261 8.70 -12.62 3.75
N VAL A 262 8.84 -12.05 2.56
CA VAL A 262 9.74 -12.62 1.53
C VAL A 262 11.20 -12.28 1.75
N TYR A 263 11.53 -11.50 2.74
CA TYR A 263 12.87 -11.02 3.02
C TYR A 263 13.79 -12.16 3.47
N PRO A 264 14.86 -12.49 2.75
CA PRO A 264 15.66 -13.69 3.02
C PRO A 264 16.41 -13.64 4.36
N GLN A 265 16.57 -12.47 4.95
CA GLN A 265 17.25 -12.27 6.23
C GLN A 265 16.30 -12.12 7.42
N LEU A 266 15.00 -12.16 7.18
CA LEU A 266 14.00 -12.06 8.24
C LEU A 266 13.76 -13.41 8.90
N GLY A 267 13.23 -13.35 10.12
CA GLY A 267 12.76 -14.51 10.85
C GLY A 267 11.50 -15.13 10.23
N PRO A 268 10.83 -16.04 10.94
CA PRO A 268 9.66 -16.76 10.45
C PRO A 268 8.38 -15.91 10.41
N ALA A 269 8.40 -14.71 10.97
CA ALA A 269 7.24 -13.81 11.07
C ALA A 269 7.54 -12.42 10.50
N PRO A 270 6.55 -11.72 9.91
CA PRO A 270 6.68 -10.34 9.48
C PRO A 270 6.93 -9.39 10.67
N GLU A 271 7.75 -8.36 10.47
CA GLU A 271 8.11 -7.37 11.50
C GLU A 271 8.13 -5.96 10.94
N MET A 272 7.32 -5.05 11.51
CA MET A 272 7.34 -3.62 11.15
C MET A 272 8.57 -2.89 11.72
N SER A 273 8.99 -3.26 12.93
CA SER A 273 10.09 -2.60 13.66
C SER A 273 11.40 -2.58 12.87
N ARG A 274 11.68 -3.63 12.12
CA ARG A 274 12.89 -3.73 11.30
C ARG A 274 12.89 -2.75 10.15
N LEU A 275 11.76 -2.59 9.47
CA LEU A 275 11.60 -1.66 8.35
C LEU A 275 11.72 -0.21 8.82
N ILE A 276 11.14 0.09 10.00
CA ILE A 276 11.28 1.40 10.64
C ILE A 276 12.74 1.68 11.05
N ALA A 277 13.43 0.68 11.60
CA ALA A 277 14.84 0.82 11.98
C ALA A 277 15.71 1.10 10.74
N GLU A 278 15.46 0.43 9.61
CA GLU A 278 16.15 0.71 8.35
C GLU A 278 15.88 2.12 7.85
N ALA A 279 14.61 2.54 7.81
CA ALA A 279 14.24 3.89 7.40
C ALA A 279 14.96 4.96 8.23
N ARG A 280 14.97 4.80 9.56
CA ARG A 280 15.69 5.70 10.47
C ARG A 280 17.20 5.69 10.26
N ALA A 281 17.79 4.52 10.08
CA ALA A 281 19.22 4.40 9.80
C ALA A 281 19.61 5.04 8.46
N ALA A 282 18.71 5.06 7.52
CA ALA A 282 18.86 5.74 6.22
C ALA A 282 18.58 7.25 6.29
N GLY A 283 18.25 7.80 7.45
CA GLY A 283 17.99 9.23 7.65
C GLY A 283 16.56 9.69 7.38
N ALA A 284 15.59 8.76 7.30
CA ALA A 284 14.18 9.14 7.20
C ALA A 284 13.73 9.93 8.43
N GLY A 285 13.30 11.18 8.20
CA GLY A 285 12.82 12.09 9.23
C GLY A 285 11.31 12.03 9.44
N GLU A 286 10.80 12.96 10.24
CA GLU A 286 9.38 13.07 10.59
C GLU A 286 8.49 13.27 9.35
N ALA A 287 8.96 14.01 8.35
CA ALA A 287 8.25 14.17 7.09
C ALA A 287 7.86 12.81 6.49
N THR A 288 8.82 11.92 6.27
CA THR A 288 8.59 10.61 5.66
C THR A 288 7.82 9.65 6.58
N LEU A 289 8.15 9.64 7.89
CA LEU A 289 7.60 8.67 8.83
C LEU A 289 6.19 9.02 9.33
N LEU A 290 5.77 10.28 9.23
CA LEU A 290 4.52 10.76 9.83
C LEU A 290 3.78 11.79 8.97
N GLU A 291 4.42 12.94 8.70
CA GLU A 291 3.70 14.11 8.19
C GLU A 291 3.13 13.92 6.79
N ASN A 292 3.87 13.25 5.90
CA ASN A 292 3.45 13.08 4.51
C ASN A 292 2.19 12.21 4.42
N ALA A 293 2.12 11.15 5.24
CA ALA A 293 0.92 10.34 5.36
C ALA A 293 -0.26 11.18 5.88
N LEU A 294 -0.04 11.99 6.94
CA LEU A 294 -1.08 12.89 7.47
C LEU A 294 -1.60 13.87 6.42
N ARG A 295 -0.70 14.48 5.62
CA ARG A 295 -1.08 15.42 4.55
C ARG A 295 -1.92 14.78 3.43
N LEU A 296 -1.85 13.47 3.25
CA LEU A 296 -2.72 12.76 2.32
C LEU A 296 -4.14 12.60 2.87
N PHE A 297 -4.30 12.42 4.19
CA PHE A 297 -5.58 12.11 4.84
C PHE A 297 -6.30 13.35 5.40
N THR A 298 -5.59 14.45 5.66
CA THR A 298 -6.22 15.69 6.15
C THR A 298 -6.94 16.40 5.00
N ARG A 299 -8.22 16.63 5.21
CA ARG A 299 -9.12 17.32 4.30
C ARG A 299 -8.83 18.82 4.23
#